data_5856667e486d1a78864b1b28f4837876
#
_entry.id   5856667e486d1a78864b1b28f4837876
#
_cell.length_a   1.000
_cell.length_b   1.000
_cell.length_c   1.000
_cell.angle_alpha   90.00
_cell.angle_beta   90.00
_cell.angle_gamma   90.00
#
_symmetry.space_group_name_H-M   'P 1'
#
loop_
_entity.id
_entity.type
_entity.pdbx_description
1 polymer ?
#
loop_
_entity_poly.entity_id
_entity_poly.type
_entity_poly.pdbx_seq_one_letter_code
_entity_poly.pdbx_strand_id
1 'polypeptide(L)'
;LAIAGGLFHLVNHAAFKGLLFLNAGAIEYTIGTRDLHEMGGLSRSMPTTSATSFIASMSISGIPPFNGFFSKLIIIIAAIMARFYLLAALAVVVSIITLASFLKFQRYAFYNKPEKEIDRTIREVPLPMVFSMVVTGILCILLSLLAFPGIRESILDPAINVLTDPLKYSSIVIGI
;
A
#
# COMPACT_ATOMS: atom_id res chain seq x y z
N LEU A 1 13.16 -8.48 15.42
CA LEU A 1 12.37 -7.32 15.01
C LEU A 1 12.49 -7.04 13.50
N ALA A 2 13.71 -7.04 12.93
CA ALA A 2 13.92 -6.75 11.50
C ALA A 2 13.17 -7.73 10.56
N ILE A 3 13.27 -9.04 10.82
CA ILE A 3 12.55 -10.07 10.05
C ILE A 3 11.02 -9.87 10.17
N ALA A 4 10.54 -9.59 11.38
CA ALA A 4 9.13 -9.28 11.60
C ALA A 4 8.64 -8.08 10.80
N GLY A 5 9.39 -6.98 10.84
CA GLY A 5 9.11 -5.77 10.06
C GLY A 5 9.16 -6.02 8.56
N GLY A 6 10.15 -6.78 8.09
CA GLY A 6 10.32 -7.14 6.68
C GLY A 6 9.16 -8.01 6.17
N LEU A 7 8.77 -9.05 6.90
CA LEU A 7 7.65 -9.93 6.53
C LEU A 7 6.32 -9.17 6.54
N PHE A 8 6.10 -8.38 7.58
CA PHE A 8 4.91 -7.53 7.67
C PHE A 8 4.85 -6.51 6.52
N HIS A 9 6.00 -5.91 6.19
CA HIS A 9 6.06 -4.97 5.06
C HIS A 9 5.83 -5.67 3.72
N LEU A 10 6.32 -6.89 3.53
CA LEU A 10 6.10 -7.66 2.31
C LEU A 10 4.60 -7.89 2.04
N VAL A 11 3.86 -8.32 3.07
CA VAL A 11 2.40 -8.54 2.97
C VAL A 11 1.68 -7.22 2.68
N ASN A 12 2.01 -6.17 3.41
CA ASN A 12 1.43 -4.85 3.20
C ASN A 12 1.76 -4.30 1.81
N HIS A 13 3.00 -4.48 1.37
CA HIS A 13 3.47 -4.04 0.05
C HIS A 13 2.70 -4.73 -1.08
N ALA A 14 2.47 -6.03 -0.98
CA ALA A 14 1.67 -6.76 -1.95
C ALA A 14 0.23 -6.20 -2.05
N ALA A 15 -0.41 -5.93 -0.89
CA ALA A 15 -1.76 -5.41 -0.84
C ALA A 15 -1.87 -4.00 -1.46
N PHE A 16 -1.11 -3.02 -0.96
CA PHE A 16 -1.25 -1.65 -1.46
C PHE A 16 -0.71 -1.46 -2.89
N LYS A 17 0.31 -2.23 -3.31
CA LYS A 17 0.78 -2.23 -4.70
C LYS A 17 -0.27 -2.85 -5.63
N GLY A 18 -0.86 -3.98 -5.25
CA GLY A 18 -1.97 -4.57 -5.98
C GLY A 18 -3.11 -3.58 -6.18
N LEU A 19 -3.49 -2.88 -5.11
CA LEU A 19 -4.53 -1.85 -5.17
C LEU A 19 -4.15 -0.66 -6.07
N LEU A 20 -2.88 -0.20 -6.03
CA LEU A 20 -2.41 0.86 -6.93
C LEU A 20 -2.50 0.45 -8.39
N PHE A 21 -2.11 -0.78 -8.73
CA PHE A 21 -2.20 -1.28 -10.11
C PHE A 21 -3.64 -1.43 -10.56
N LEU A 22 -4.55 -1.92 -9.71
CA LEU A 22 -5.98 -1.98 -10.03
C LEU A 22 -6.54 -0.59 -10.30
N ASN A 23 -6.21 0.41 -9.48
CA ASN A 23 -6.63 1.79 -9.69
C ASN A 23 -6.04 2.40 -10.98
N ALA A 24 -4.75 2.18 -11.25
CA ALA A 24 -4.11 2.65 -12.49
C ALA A 24 -4.79 2.02 -13.72
N GLY A 25 -5.08 0.71 -13.67
CA GLY A 25 -5.83 0.02 -14.71
C GLY A 25 -7.25 0.55 -14.88
N ALA A 26 -7.94 0.87 -13.78
CA ALA A 26 -9.28 1.47 -13.83
C ALA A 26 -9.28 2.85 -14.49
N ILE A 27 -8.30 3.69 -14.18
CA ILE A 27 -8.13 5.01 -14.79
C ILE A 27 -7.85 4.85 -16.29
N GLU A 28 -6.87 4.01 -16.65
CA GLU A 28 -6.51 3.77 -18.05
C GLU A 28 -7.69 3.18 -18.86
N TYR A 29 -8.42 2.23 -18.28
CA TYR A 29 -9.61 1.64 -18.91
C TYR A 29 -10.65 2.70 -19.26
N THR A 30 -10.84 3.71 -18.39
CA THR A 30 -11.89 4.71 -18.55
C THR A 30 -11.47 5.89 -19.41
N ILE A 31 -10.22 6.36 -19.31
CA ILE A 31 -9.73 7.57 -19.97
C ILE A 31 -8.89 7.24 -21.21
N GLY A 32 -8.28 6.05 -21.27
CA GLY A 32 -7.43 5.63 -22.40
C GLY A 32 -6.02 6.23 -22.39
N THR A 33 -5.61 6.92 -21.31
CA THR A 33 -4.27 7.52 -21.19
C THR A 33 -3.64 7.22 -19.85
N ARG A 34 -2.30 7.26 -19.80
CA ARG A 34 -1.49 7.18 -18.57
C ARG A 34 -0.82 8.53 -18.24
N ASP A 35 -1.02 9.54 -19.06
CA ASP A 35 -0.43 10.85 -18.83
C ASP A 35 -1.24 11.63 -17.80
N LEU A 36 -0.60 11.99 -16.69
CA LEU A 36 -1.24 12.76 -15.61
C LEU A 36 -1.68 14.16 -16.05
N HIS A 37 -1.05 14.73 -17.09
CA HIS A 37 -1.44 16.04 -17.62
C HIS A 37 -2.74 15.98 -18.43
N GLU A 38 -3.11 14.82 -18.91
CA GLU A 38 -4.37 14.58 -19.60
C GLU A 38 -5.51 14.16 -18.67
N MET A 39 -5.20 13.98 -17.38
CA MET A 39 -6.16 13.61 -16.34
C MET A 39 -6.63 14.85 -15.57
N GLY A 40 -7.71 14.70 -14.82
CA GLY A 40 -8.20 15.72 -13.90
C GLY A 40 -9.66 15.54 -13.53
N GLY A 41 -10.04 15.96 -12.33
CA GLY A 41 -11.43 15.97 -11.89
C GLY A 41 -12.11 14.61 -11.74
N LEU A 42 -11.36 13.51 -11.79
CA LEU A 42 -11.91 12.15 -11.78
C LEU A 42 -12.62 11.78 -10.48
N SER A 43 -12.38 12.50 -9.39
CA SER A 43 -13.03 12.24 -8.10
C SER A 43 -14.55 12.31 -8.16
N ARG A 44 -15.11 13.09 -9.10
CA ARG A 44 -16.58 13.22 -9.30
C ARG A 44 -17.14 12.10 -10.18
N SER A 45 -16.41 11.70 -11.19
CA SER A 45 -16.84 10.70 -12.18
C SER A 45 -16.53 9.27 -11.73
N MET A 46 -15.47 9.09 -10.95
CA MET A 46 -14.95 7.81 -10.47
C MET A 46 -14.71 7.86 -8.94
N PRO A 47 -15.76 8.02 -8.13
CA PRO A 47 -15.61 8.21 -6.68
C PRO A 47 -15.01 7.01 -5.96
N THR A 48 -15.34 5.78 -6.36
CA THR A 48 -14.80 4.56 -5.75
C THR A 48 -13.33 4.37 -6.10
N THR A 49 -12.98 4.56 -7.37
CA THR A 49 -11.58 4.54 -7.82
C THR A 49 -10.77 5.62 -7.09
N SER A 50 -11.30 6.82 -6.91
CA SER A 50 -10.65 7.91 -6.17
C SER A 50 -10.41 7.54 -4.70
N ALA A 51 -11.42 6.99 -4.02
CA ALA A 51 -11.31 6.60 -2.61
C ALA A 51 -10.30 5.45 -2.40
N THR A 52 -10.37 4.41 -3.22
CA THR A 52 -9.44 3.27 -3.13
C THR A 52 -8.02 3.66 -3.52
N SER A 53 -7.85 4.55 -4.49
CA SER A 53 -6.56 5.14 -4.87
C SER A 53 -5.96 5.96 -3.73
N PHE A 54 -6.78 6.73 -3.01
CA PHE A 54 -6.34 7.47 -1.83
C PHE A 54 -5.85 6.52 -0.72
N ILE A 55 -6.60 5.46 -0.41
CA ILE A 55 -6.21 4.44 0.58
C ILE A 55 -4.86 3.83 0.19
N ALA A 56 -4.68 3.42 -1.07
CA ALA A 56 -3.44 2.83 -1.56
C ALA A 56 -2.26 3.81 -1.49
N SER A 57 -2.47 5.07 -1.88
CA SER A 57 -1.47 6.14 -1.84
C SER A 57 -1.01 6.47 -0.43
N MET A 58 -1.93 6.53 0.53
CA MET A 58 -1.59 6.77 1.94
C MET A 58 -0.90 5.56 2.56
N SER A 59 -1.33 4.35 2.18
CA SER A 59 -0.71 3.10 2.60
C SER A 59 0.76 3.00 2.16
N ILE A 60 1.04 3.18 0.86
CA ILE A 60 2.43 3.10 0.35
C ILE A 60 3.31 4.23 0.90
N SER A 61 2.74 5.40 1.13
CA SER A 61 3.47 6.54 1.72
C SER A 61 3.83 6.31 3.19
N GLY A 62 3.11 5.42 3.87
CA GLY A 62 3.32 5.14 5.29
C GLY A 62 2.73 6.22 6.19
N ILE A 63 1.51 6.66 5.89
CA ILE A 63 0.76 7.62 6.71
C ILE A 63 -0.17 6.87 7.67
N PRO A 64 -0.20 7.24 8.97
CA PRO A 64 -1.18 6.67 9.90
C PRO A 64 -2.62 7.02 9.44
N PRO A 65 -3.61 6.16 9.61
CA PRO A 65 -3.58 4.85 10.29
C PRO A 65 -3.36 3.65 9.35
N PHE A 66 -2.88 3.87 8.13
CA PHE A 66 -2.75 2.83 7.10
C PHE A 66 -1.63 1.83 7.39
N ASN A 67 -1.77 0.62 6.84
CA ASN A 67 -0.91 -0.54 7.10
C ASN A 67 0.58 -0.30 6.80
N GLY A 68 0.90 0.48 5.77
CA GLY A 68 2.27 0.80 5.40
C GLY A 68 3.04 1.59 6.47
N PHE A 69 2.35 2.39 7.30
CA PHE A 69 2.96 3.12 8.40
C PHE A 69 3.59 2.17 9.43
N PHE A 70 2.82 1.23 9.93
CA PHE A 70 3.25 0.33 11.00
C PHE A 70 4.43 -0.54 10.57
N SER A 71 4.38 -1.09 9.36
CA SER A 71 5.48 -1.93 8.87
C SER A 71 6.77 -1.15 8.63
N LYS A 72 6.69 0.06 8.07
CA LYS A 72 7.85 0.96 7.90
C LYS A 72 8.41 1.39 9.24
N LEU A 73 7.55 1.73 10.20
CA LEU A 73 7.97 2.12 11.54
C LEU A 73 8.79 1.02 12.22
N ILE A 74 8.32 -0.24 12.15
CA ILE A 74 9.04 -1.39 12.71
C ILE A 74 10.42 -1.55 12.06
N ILE A 75 10.51 -1.41 10.72
CA ILE A 75 11.79 -1.51 10.00
C ILE A 75 12.75 -0.40 10.42
N ILE A 76 12.27 0.84 10.54
CA ILE A 76 13.08 1.99 10.97
C ILE A 76 13.59 1.78 12.40
N ILE A 77 12.72 1.36 13.33
CA ILE A 77 13.11 1.05 14.70
C ILE A 77 14.17 -0.07 14.72
N ALA A 78 13.96 -1.13 13.94
CA ALA A 78 14.92 -2.23 13.85
C ALA A 78 16.29 -1.78 13.34
N ALA A 79 16.33 -0.88 12.35
CA ALA A 79 17.56 -0.31 11.83
C ALA A 79 18.29 0.56 12.89
N ILE A 80 17.55 1.35 13.66
CA ILE A 80 18.09 2.17 14.76
C ILE A 80 18.67 1.27 15.86
N MET A 81 17.95 0.22 16.26
CA MET A 81 18.41 -0.72 17.28
C MET A 81 19.69 -1.49 16.84
N ALA A 82 19.81 -1.75 15.54
CA ALA A 82 21.00 -2.35 14.94
C ALA A 82 22.13 -1.33 14.67
N ARG A 83 21.96 -0.06 15.07
CA ARG A 83 22.90 1.06 14.87
C ARG A 83 23.12 1.44 13.39
N PHE A 84 22.25 1.04 12.49
CA PHE A 84 22.27 1.42 11.07
C PHE A 84 21.53 2.77 10.85
N TYR A 85 22.00 3.83 11.51
CA TYR A 85 21.34 5.14 11.52
C TYR A 85 21.17 5.74 10.13
N LEU A 86 22.16 5.53 9.25
CA LEU A 86 22.08 6.01 7.86
C LEU A 86 20.92 5.34 7.09
N LEU A 87 20.73 4.03 7.26
CA LEU A 87 19.64 3.30 6.62
C LEU A 87 18.28 3.74 7.18
N ALA A 88 18.18 3.97 8.49
CA ALA A 88 16.97 4.50 9.12
C ALA A 88 16.63 5.89 8.57
N ALA A 89 17.62 6.80 8.47
CA ALA A 89 17.44 8.13 7.90
C ALA A 89 16.99 8.07 6.43
N LEU A 90 17.64 7.24 5.60
CA LEU A 90 17.26 7.03 4.21
C LEU A 90 15.82 6.50 4.07
N ALA A 91 15.39 5.57 4.93
CA ALA A 91 14.03 5.04 4.92
C ALA A 91 12.99 6.15 5.19
N VAL A 92 13.28 7.07 6.10
CA VAL A 92 12.42 8.24 6.38
C VAL A 92 12.38 9.18 5.16
N VAL A 93 13.53 9.55 4.62
CA VAL A 93 13.62 10.44 3.44
C VAL A 93 12.86 9.86 2.25
N VAL A 94 13.06 8.58 1.94
CA VAL A 94 12.34 7.89 0.85
C VAL A 94 10.84 7.88 1.11
N SER A 95 10.40 7.73 2.36
CA SER A 95 8.97 7.79 2.70
C SER A 95 8.36 9.17 2.44
N ILE A 96 9.11 10.25 2.73
CA ILE A 96 8.67 11.63 2.44
C ILE A 96 8.58 11.87 0.93
N ILE A 97 9.58 11.43 0.16
CA ILE A 97 9.58 11.54 -1.32
C ILE A 97 8.40 10.75 -1.91
N THR A 98 8.15 9.55 -1.37
CA THR A 98 7.02 8.71 -1.79
C THR A 98 5.70 9.44 -1.53
N LEU A 99 5.52 10.02 -0.34
CA LEU A 99 4.33 10.81 -0.01
C LEU A 99 4.14 11.96 -1.00
N ALA A 100 5.17 12.75 -1.26
CA ALA A 100 5.10 13.88 -2.20
C ALA A 100 4.70 13.42 -3.61
N SER A 101 5.25 12.29 -4.08
CA SER A 101 4.94 11.72 -5.38
C SER A 101 3.48 11.26 -5.47
N PHE A 102 2.96 10.58 -4.45
CA PHE A 102 1.57 10.11 -4.45
C PHE A 102 0.56 11.24 -4.18
N LEU A 103 0.90 12.28 -3.42
CA LEU A 103 0.08 13.48 -3.32
C LEU A 103 0.00 14.23 -4.65
N LYS A 104 1.12 14.31 -5.40
CA LYS A 104 1.12 14.85 -6.77
C LYS A 104 0.19 14.02 -7.66
N PHE A 105 0.32 12.70 -7.67
CA PHE A 105 -0.57 11.80 -8.42
C PHE A 105 -2.04 12.03 -8.06
N GLN A 106 -2.40 12.00 -6.79
CA GLN A 106 -3.77 12.23 -6.32
C GLN A 106 -4.32 13.57 -6.80
N ARG A 107 -3.51 14.63 -6.67
CA ARG A 107 -3.89 15.97 -7.07
C ARG A 107 -4.17 16.05 -8.57
N TYR A 108 -3.27 15.54 -9.41
CA TYR A 108 -3.39 15.64 -10.87
C TYR A 108 -4.51 14.77 -11.41
N ALA A 109 -4.60 13.51 -10.99
CA ALA A 109 -5.60 12.60 -11.51
C ALA A 109 -7.02 12.94 -11.01
N PHE A 110 -7.19 13.24 -9.72
CA PHE A 110 -8.52 13.27 -9.12
C PHE A 110 -9.07 14.66 -8.80
N TYR A 111 -8.20 15.64 -8.48
CA TYR A 111 -8.66 16.91 -7.92
C TYR A 111 -8.38 18.13 -8.78
N ASN A 112 -7.35 18.14 -9.60
CA ASN A 112 -7.08 19.26 -10.50
C ASN A 112 -8.18 19.40 -11.55
N LYS A 113 -8.33 20.61 -12.07
CA LYS A 113 -9.12 20.82 -13.30
C LYS A 113 -8.38 20.20 -14.46
N PRO A 114 -9.05 19.41 -15.33
CA PRO A 114 -8.43 18.89 -16.53
C PRO A 114 -7.98 20.01 -17.46
N GLU A 115 -6.83 19.88 -18.08
CA GLU A 115 -6.33 20.86 -19.07
C GLU A 115 -7.15 20.82 -20.38
N LYS A 116 -7.69 19.66 -20.72
CA LYS A 116 -8.63 19.47 -21.84
C LYS A 116 -10.03 19.17 -21.26
N GLU A 117 -11.07 19.56 -21.96
CA GLU A 117 -12.42 19.14 -21.59
C GLU A 117 -12.50 17.61 -21.63
N ILE A 118 -12.62 17.02 -20.44
CA ILE A 118 -12.86 15.58 -20.32
C ILE A 118 -14.30 15.31 -20.76
N ASP A 119 -14.49 14.32 -21.61
CA ASP A 119 -15.81 13.88 -22.02
C ASP A 119 -16.67 13.60 -20.78
N ARG A 120 -17.83 14.28 -20.70
CA ARG A 120 -18.77 14.15 -19.57
C ARG A 120 -19.39 12.75 -19.45
N THR A 121 -19.12 11.86 -20.40
CA THR A 121 -19.55 10.45 -20.37
C THR A 121 -18.69 9.56 -19.47
N ILE A 122 -17.56 10.08 -18.92
CA ILE A 122 -16.71 9.32 -18.00
C ILE A 122 -17.50 8.92 -16.76
N ARG A 123 -17.52 7.61 -16.52
CA ARG A 123 -18.19 6.96 -15.38
C ARG A 123 -17.23 6.00 -14.68
N GLU A 124 -17.67 5.56 -13.51
CA GLU A 124 -16.96 4.50 -12.76
C GLU A 124 -16.82 3.23 -13.61
N VAL A 125 -15.75 2.48 -13.36
CA VAL A 125 -15.47 1.21 -14.06
C VAL A 125 -16.52 0.14 -13.76
N PRO A 126 -16.60 -0.94 -14.58
CA PRO A 126 -17.54 -2.04 -14.34
C PRO A 126 -17.45 -2.63 -12.94
N LEU A 127 -18.58 -3.10 -12.42
CA LEU A 127 -18.75 -3.59 -11.05
C LEU A 127 -17.71 -4.62 -10.60
N PRO A 128 -17.24 -5.59 -11.42
CA PRO A 128 -16.18 -6.51 -11.01
C PRO A 128 -14.84 -5.83 -10.68
N MET A 129 -14.49 -4.75 -11.41
CA MET A 129 -13.28 -3.97 -11.14
C MET A 129 -13.44 -3.18 -9.85
N VAL A 130 -14.59 -2.53 -9.66
CA VAL A 130 -14.95 -1.84 -8.41
C VAL A 130 -14.85 -2.78 -7.23
N PHE A 131 -15.46 -3.96 -7.33
CA PHE A 131 -15.43 -4.98 -6.28
C PHE A 131 -13.99 -5.36 -5.89
N SER A 132 -13.14 -5.64 -6.88
CA SER A 132 -11.73 -6.00 -6.64
C SER A 132 -10.96 -4.88 -5.92
N MET A 133 -11.16 -3.63 -6.33
CA MET A 133 -10.54 -2.46 -5.69
C MET A 133 -11.03 -2.27 -4.25
N VAL A 134 -12.34 -2.38 -4.02
CA VAL A 134 -12.93 -2.23 -2.68
C VAL A 134 -12.45 -3.31 -1.74
N VAL A 135 -12.48 -4.58 -2.16
CA VAL A 135 -12.00 -5.71 -1.34
C VAL A 135 -10.53 -5.53 -0.98
N THR A 136 -9.69 -5.18 -1.96
CA THR A 136 -8.26 -4.95 -1.71
C THR A 136 -8.02 -3.70 -0.83
N GLY A 137 -8.84 -2.66 -1.00
CA GLY A 137 -8.80 -1.47 -0.15
C GLY A 137 -9.16 -1.77 1.31
N ILE A 138 -10.21 -2.57 1.54
CA ILE A 138 -10.58 -3.06 2.87
C ILE A 138 -9.44 -3.90 3.45
N LEU A 139 -8.83 -4.78 2.65
CA LEU A 139 -7.69 -5.57 3.08
C LEU A 139 -6.51 -4.69 3.52
N CYS A 140 -6.19 -3.61 2.81
CA CYS A 140 -5.16 -2.65 3.23
C CYS A 140 -5.45 -2.04 4.60
N ILE A 141 -6.72 -1.74 4.90
CA ILE A 141 -7.11 -1.21 6.21
C ILE A 141 -7.03 -2.31 7.29
N LEU A 142 -7.55 -3.50 7.00
CA LEU A 142 -7.54 -4.62 7.96
C LEU A 142 -6.12 -5.08 8.31
N LEU A 143 -5.19 -5.04 7.37
CA LEU A 143 -3.78 -5.38 7.61
C LEU A 143 -3.11 -4.43 8.62
N SER A 144 -3.65 -3.23 8.84
CA SER A 144 -3.18 -2.36 9.93
C SER A 144 -3.36 -2.99 11.32
N LEU A 145 -4.37 -3.86 11.46
CA LEU A 145 -4.65 -4.55 12.71
C LEU A 145 -3.54 -5.53 13.11
N LEU A 146 -2.73 -6.01 12.16
CA LEU A 146 -1.54 -6.83 12.44
C LEU A 146 -0.45 -6.09 13.24
N ALA A 147 -0.56 -4.78 13.39
CA ALA A 147 0.31 -4.01 14.27
C ALA A 147 -0.02 -4.24 15.76
N PHE A 148 -1.22 -4.68 16.10
CA PHE A 148 -1.63 -4.93 17.47
C PHE A 148 -1.09 -6.27 17.99
N PRO A 149 -0.53 -6.33 19.23
CA PRO A 149 0.16 -7.51 19.74
C PRO A 149 -0.65 -8.81 19.64
N GLY A 150 -1.89 -8.84 20.10
CA GLY A 150 -2.71 -10.06 20.11
C GLY A 150 -2.99 -10.65 18.72
N ILE A 151 -3.16 -9.81 17.69
CA ILE A 151 -3.38 -10.25 16.31
C ILE A 151 -2.06 -10.67 15.67
N ARG A 152 -1.00 -9.92 15.93
CA ARG A 152 0.36 -10.22 15.46
C ARG A 152 0.83 -11.59 15.96
N GLU A 153 0.66 -11.86 17.25
CA GLU A 153 1.06 -13.13 17.89
C GLU A 153 0.38 -14.35 17.27
N SER A 154 -0.86 -14.19 16.83
CA SER A 154 -1.62 -15.27 16.22
C SER A 154 -1.29 -15.52 14.76
N ILE A 155 -0.86 -14.50 14.00
CA ILE A 155 -0.69 -14.57 12.55
C ILE A 155 0.77 -14.44 12.10
N LEU A 156 1.48 -13.40 12.57
CA LEU A 156 2.84 -13.09 12.12
C LEU A 156 3.90 -13.84 12.91
N ASP A 157 3.76 -13.95 14.21
CA ASP A 157 4.81 -14.54 15.06
C ASP A 157 5.07 -16.04 14.76
N PRO A 158 4.06 -16.86 14.40
CA PRO A 158 4.33 -18.23 13.93
C PRO A 158 5.22 -18.27 12.68
N ALA A 159 4.93 -17.40 11.68
CA ALA A 159 5.74 -17.32 10.46
C ALA A 159 7.16 -16.77 10.73
N ILE A 160 7.29 -15.82 11.65
CA ILE A 160 8.59 -15.28 12.08
C ILE A 160 9.40 -16.37 12.77
N ASN A 161 8.80 -17.16 13.65
CA ASN A 161 9.46 -18.24 14.37
C ASN A 161 10.02 -19.29 13.40
N VAL A 162 9.28 -19.65 12.37
CA VAL A 162 9.75 -20.58 11.33
C VAL A 162 10.96 -20.02 10.58
N LEU A 163 10.96 -18.72 10.28
CA LEU A 163 12.06 -18.07 9.56
C LEU A 163 13.32 -17.84 10.43
N THR A 164 13.15 -17.76 11.75
CA THR A 164 14.26 -17.49 12.68
C THR A 164 14.87 -18.75 13.27
N ASP A 165 14.17 -19.87 13.22
CA ASP A 165 14.61 -21.17 13.72
C ASP A 165 14.63 -22.21 12.58
N PRO A 166 15.77 -22.35 11.85
CA PRO A 166 15.91 -23.30 10.75
C PRO A 166 15.72 -24.76 11.16
N LEU A 167 16.07 -25.12 12.40
CA LEU A 167 15.94 -26.49 12.91
C LEU A 167 14.46 -26.85 13.10
N LYS A 168 13.69 -25.92 13.59
CA LYS A 168 12.23 -26.08 13.75
C LYS A 168 11.54 -26.20 12.39
N TYR A 169 12.00 -25.46 11.39
CA TYR A 169 11.50 -25.59 10.02
C TYR A 169 11.78 -26.99 9.45
N SER A 170 13.02 -27.49 9.61
CA SER A 170 13.40 -28.81 9.11
C SER A 170 12.61 -29.93 9.81
N SER A 171 12.37 -29.83 11.11
CA SER A 171 11.57 -30.82 11.85
C SER A 171 10.10 -30.87 11.40
N ILE A 172 9.53 -29.72 11.01
CA ILE A 172 8.15 -29.66 10.51
C ILE A 172 8.03 -30.22 9.07
N VAL A 173 9.03 -29.93 8.21
CA VAL A 173 8.96 -30.29 6.78
C VAL A 173 9.51 -31.69 6.52
N ILE A 174 10.54 -32.12 7.25
CA ILE A 174 11.23 -33.39 7.01
C ILE A 174 10.78 -34.47 7.99
N GLY A 175 10.08 -34.11 9.07
CA GLY A 175 9.56 -35.06 10.06
C GLY A 175 10.66 -35.68 10.95
N ILE A 176 11.81 -35.01 11.14
CA ILE A 176 12.94 -35.44 11.95
C ILE A 176 13.08 -34.50 13.15
#